data_fd2428df6ebbfabf4c9072b45ffd7e0e
#
_entry.id   fd2428df6ebbfabf4c9072b45ffd7e0e
#
_cell.length_a   1.000
_cell.length_b   1.000
_cell.length_c   1.000
_cell.angle_alpha   90.00
_cell.angle_beta   90.00
_cell.angle_gamma   90.00
#
_symmetry.space_group_name_H-M   'P 1'
#
loop_
_entity.id
_entity.type
_entity.pdbx_description
1 polymer ?
#
loop_
_entity_poly.entity_id
_entity_poly.type
_entity_poly.pdbx_seq_one_letter_code
_entity_poly.pdbx_strand_id
1 'polypeptide(L)'
;MIEGIDGAGKRTLSDALTSELDKRGATATRIAFPRYGEDVHADLVRDAMYLRLGDLVKSVHGMGVLFALDRQAAAPVIAEALAAHDVVLLDRYIASNAAYGAARLHEDVNGDFVRWVHDLEIGRFQLPLPDRQLLLRVPVEVAAQRAASREQAQTERARDSYETDDGLQARCAVVFDQFVETGWLAPWTVVDGVGGADYGVLADQLLG
;
A
#
# COMPACT_ATOMS: atom_id res chain seq x y z
N MET A 1 -2.96 7.14 -5.00
CA MET A 1 -2.48 5.81 -4.55
C MET A 1 -3.62 4.94 -4.04
N ILE A 2 -3.42 3.62 -3.98
CA ILE A 2 -4.42 2.62 -3.55
C ILE A 2 -3.87 1.92 -2.31
N GLU A 3 -4.62 1.99 -1.21
CA GLU A 3 -4.25 1.45 0.09
C GLU A 3 -5.33 0.51 0.65
N GLY A 4 -4.99 -0.22 1.68
CA GLY A 4 -5.86 -1.16 2.37
C GLY A 4 -5.12 -2.40 2.85
N ILE A 5 -5.76 -3.19 3.70
CA ILE A 5 -5.19 -4.39 4.32
C ILE A 5 -4.89 -5.50 3.29
N ASP A 6 -4.16 -6.53 3.71
CA ASP A 6 -3.87 -7.68 2.86
C ASP A 6 -5.15 -8.44 2.55
N GLY A 7 -5.31 -8.85 1.30
CA GLY A 7 -6.55 -9.49 0.85
C GLY A 7 -7.67 -8.54 0.42
N ALA A 8 -7.55 -7.23 0.60
CA ALA A 8 -8.60 -6.27 0.23
C ALA A 8 -8.98 -6.32 -1.26
N GLY A 9 -8.04 -6.63 -2.17
CA GLY A 9 -8.30 -6.68 -3.62
C GLY A 9 -7.75 -5.47 -4.38
N LYS A 10 -6.73 -4.80 -3.84
CA LYS A 10 -6.10 -3.60 -4.43
C LYS A 10 -5.68 -3.77 -5.89
N ARG A 11 -5.11 -4.93 -6.24
CA ARG A 11 -4.76 -5.23 -7.64
C ARG A 11 -5.98 -5.21 -8.55
N THR A 12 -7.08 -5.85 -8.14
CA THR A 12 -8.34 -5.87 -8.91
C THR A 12 -8.90 -4.46 -9.11
N LEU A 13 -8.87 -3.63 -8.05
CA LEU A 13 -9.26 -2.22 -8.15
C LEU A 13 -8.36 -1.46 -9.12
N SER A 14 -7.05 -1.63 -9.03
CA SER A 14 -6.09 -0.98 -9.93
C SER A 14 -6.31 -1.38 -11.39
N ASP A 15 -6.50 -2.68 -11.67
CA ASP A 15 -6.75 -3.19 -13.02
C ASP A 15 -8.08 -2.64 -13.59
N ALA A 16 -9.12 -2.57 -12.76
CA ALA A 16 -10.42 -2.00 -13.14
C ALA A 16 -10.34 -0.50 -13.43
N LEU A 17 -9.63 0.27 -12.57
CA LEU A 17 -9.42 1.72 -12.78
C LEU A 17 -8.61 1.98 -14.04
N THR A 18 -7.55 1.23 -14.31
CA THR A 18 -6.77 1.35 -15.54
C THR A 18 -7.67 1.15 -16.77
N SER A 19 -8.54 0.13 -16.75
CA SER A 19 -9.49 -0.12 -17.85
C SER A 19 -10.50 1.02 -18.02
N GLU A 20 -11.00 1.61 -16.92
CA GLU A 20 -11.95 2.73 -16.99
C GLU A 20 -11.28 4.03 -17.48
N LEU A 21 -10.02 4.28 -17.11
CA LEU A 21 -9.24 5.41 -17.59
C LEU A 21 -8.96 5.28 -19.09
N ASP A 22 -8.59 4.09 -19.56
CA ASP A 22 -8.37 3.81 -20.99
C ASP A 22 -9.63 4.06 -21.83
N LYS A 23 -10.82 3.64 -21.36
CA LYS A 23 -12.12 3.94 -22.03
C LYS A 23 -12.39 5.45 -22.18
N ARG A 24 -11.78 6.28 -21.35
CA ARG A 24 -11.86 7.74 -21.38
C ARG A 24 -10.76 8.39 -22.22
N GLY A 25 -9.87 7.57 -22.81
CA GLY A 25 -8.73 8.02 -23.58
C GLY A 25 -7.58 8.54 -22.75
N ALA A 26 -7.58 8.30 -21.43
CA ALA A 26 -6.51 8.67 -20.55
C ALA A 26 -5.48 7.55 -20.42
N THR A 27 -4.20 7.92 -20.44
CA THR A 27 -3.09 6.98 -20.23
C THR A 27 -2.86 6.74 -18.76
N ALA A 28 -2.78 5.46 -18.36
CA ALA A 28 -2.53 5.10 -16.97
C ALA A 28 -1.46 4.02 -16.86
N THR A 29 -0.64 4.11 -15.80
CA THR A 29 0.32 3.07 -15.46
C THR A 29 0.22 2.72 -13.98
N ARG A 30 0.70 1.51 -13.61
CA ARG A 30 0.71 1.02 -12.23
C ARG A 30 2.12 0.68 -11.78
N ILE A 31 2.48 1.15 -10.59
CA ILE A 31 3.68 0.74 -9.85
C ILE A 31 3.20 0.12 -8.54
N ALA A 32 3.63 -1.09 -8.23
CA ALA A 32 3.27 -1.78 -6.99
C ALA A 32 4.45 -1.87 -6.04
N PHE A 33 4.21 -1.67 -4.76
CA PHE A 33 5.21 -1.82 -3.70
C PHE A 33 4.84 -2.95 -2.73
N PRO A 34 5.82 -3.72 -2.22
CA PRO A 34 7.26 -3.67 -2.57
C PRO A 34 7.54 -4.23 -3.97
N ARG A 35 8.57 -3.71 -4.63
CA ARG A 35 9.00 -4.10 -5.99
C ARG A 35 9.87 -5.37 -5.98
N TYR A 36 9.28 -6.47 -5.56
CA TYR A 36 9.97 -7.76 -5.48
C TYR A 36 10.52 -8.20 -6.84
N GLY A 37 11.81 -8.55 -6.87
CA GLY A 37 12.51 -8.96 -8.08
C GLY A 37 13.00 -7.80 -8.96
N GLU A 38 12.67 -6.56 -8.61
CA GLU A 38 13.07 -5.35 -9.33
C GLU A 38 14.06 -4.50 -8.51
N ASP A 39 13.95 -4.56 -7.17
CA ASP A 39 14.77 -3.76 -6.26
C ASP A 39 15.33 -4.61 -5.12
N VAL A 40 16.60 -4.41 -4.80
CA VAL A 40 17.31 -5.16 -3.76
C VAL A 40 16.69 -4.93 -2.37
N HIS A 41 16.21 -3.72 -2.06
CA HIS A 41 15.60 -3.44 -0.76
C HIS A 41 14.28 -4.17 -0.59
N ALA A 42 13.47 -4.24 -1.67
CA ALA A 42 12.24 -5.03 -1.68
C ALA A 42 12.53 -6.53 -1.50
N ASP A 43 13.58 -7.06 -2.15
CA ASP A 43 13.98 -8.46 -1.97
C ASP A 43 14.47 -8.74 -0.55
N LEU A 44 15.19 -7.80 0.10
CA LEU A 44 15.56 -7.91 1.51
C LEU A 44 14.34 -7.87 2.43
N VAL A 45 13.31 -7.05 2.11
CA VAL A 45 12.01 -7.09 2.81
C VAL A 45 11.43 -8.50 2.74
N ARG A 46 11.33 -9.07 1.53
CA ARG A 46 10.80 -10.42 1.33
C ARG A 46 11.59 -11.45 2.15
N ASP A 47 12.91 -11.41 2.10
CA ASP A 47 13.74 -12.35 2.85
C ASP A 47 13.58 -12.19 4.37
N ALA A 48 13.45 -10.97 4.88
CA ALA A 48 13.15 -10.72 6.29
C ALA A 48 11.77 -11.27 6.68
N MET A 49 10.73 -11.03 5.87
CA MET A 49 9.36 -11.50 6.14
C MET A 49 9.24 -13.03 6.15
N TYR A 50 10.07 -13.73 5.36
CA TYR A 50 10.22 -15.19 5.40
C TYR A 50 11.27 -15.70 6.40
N LEU A 51 11.69 -14.86 7.36
CA LEU A 51 12.62 -15.20 8.46
C LEU A 51 14.02 -15.64 7.97
N ARG A 52 14.43 -15.27 6.75
CA ARG A 52 15.75 -15.60 6.20
C ARG A 52 16.85 -14.66 6.70
N LEU A 53 16.49 -13.52 7.29
CA LEU A 53 17.41 -12.51 7.83
C LEU A 53 17.34 -12.43 9.36
N GLY A 54 17.22 -13.59 10.02
CA GLY A 54 17.18 -13.69 11.47
C GLY A 54 15.99 -12.93 12.08
N ASP A 55 16.29 -12.05 13.03
CA ASP A 55 15.28 -11.30 13.78
C ASP A 55 14.94 -9.91 13.17
N LEU A 56 15.46 -9.59 11.99
CA LEU A 56 15.24 -8.28 11.35
C LEU A 56 13.77 -7.94 11.22
N VAL A 57 12.91 -8.92 10.90
CA VAL A 57 11.46 -8.74 10.82
C VAL A 57 10.84 -8.22 12.13
N LYS A 58 11.45 -8.46 13.28
CA LYS A 58 10.99 -7.97 14.58
C LYS A 58 11.22 -6.48 14.76
N SER A 59 12.25 -5.92 14.08
CA SER A 59 12.53 -4.50 14.11
C SER A 59 11.54 -3.73 13.23
N VAL A 60 10.58 -3.05 13.86
CA VAL A 60 9.57 -2.28 13.11
C VAL A 60 10.23 -1.18 12.30
N HIS A 61 11.15 -0.41 12.91
CA HIS A 61 11.89 0.64 12.20
C HIS A 61 12.84 0.06 11.13
N GLY A 62 13.48 -1.08 11.38
CA GLY A 62 14.33 -1.75 10.39
C GLY A 62 13.55 -2.13 9.14
N MET A 63 12.38 -2.73 9.30
CA MET A 63 11.48 -3.04 8.19
C MET A 63 10.98 -1.75 7.52
N GLY A 64 10.60 -0.75 8.31
CA GLY A 64 10.17 0.56 7.80
C GLY A 64 11.23 1.23 6.91
N VAL A 65 12.51 1.16 7.29
CA VAL A 65 13.63 1.67 6.47
C VAL A 65 13.74 0.91 5.16
N LEU A 66 13.67 -0.42 5.16
CA LEU A 66 13.77 -1.20 3.92
C LEU A 66 12.62 -0.89 2.95
N PHE A 67 11.39 -0.78 3.44
CA PHE A 67 10.24 -0.35 2.63
C PHE A 67 10.42 1.08 2.08
N ALA A 68 10.97 1.99 2.88
CA ALA A 68 11.23 3.36 2.46
C ALA A 68 12.34 3.45 1.40
N LEU A 69 13.39 2.64 1.52
CA LEU A 69 14.49 2.58 0.55
C LEU A 69 14.04 2.03 -0.81
N ASP A 70 13.13 1.03 -0.86
CA ASP A 70 12.53 0.58 -2.10
C ASP A 70 11.78 1.72 -2.80
N ARG A 71 10.99 2.51 -2.07
CA ARG A 71 10.31 3.68 -2.63
C ARG A 71 11.28 4.79 -3.05
N GLN A 72 12.35 5.01 -2.28
CA GLN A 72 13.39 5.96 -2.67
C GLN A 72 14.07 5.55 -3.98
N ALA A 73 14.41 4.28 -4.12
CA ALA A 73 14.98 3.75 -5.37
C ALA A 73 13.99 3.83 -6.55
N ALA A 74 12.68 3.83 -6.27
CA ALA A 74 11.64 3.99 -7.29
C ALA A 74 11.37 5.46 -7.68
N ALA A 75 11.91 6.45 -6.96
CA ALA A 75 11.61 7.86 -7.22
C ALA A 75 11.83 8.30 -8.69
N PRO A 76 12.93 7.91 -9.38
CA PRO A 76 13.09 8.20 -10.81
C PRO A 76 12.02 7.54 -11.67
N VAL A 77 11.65 6.29 -11.39
CA VAL A 77 10.61 5.55 -12.13
C VAL A 77 9.24 6.21 -11.97
N ILE A 78 8.92 6.66 -10.74
CA ILE A 78 7.69 7.42 -10.48
C ILE A 78 7.70 8.74 -11.27
N ALA A 79 8.82 9.47 -11.28
CA ALA A 79 8.94 10.73 -12.00
C ALA A 79 8.79 10.55 -13.52
N GLU A 80 9.39 9.52 -14.11
CA GLU A 80 9.23 9.16 -15.51
C GLU A 80 7.78 8.76 -15.83
N ALA A 81 7.14 7.98 -14.96
CA ALA A 81 5.76 7.59 -15.13
C ALA A 81 4.81 8.79 -15.10
N LEU A 82 5.01 9.74 -14.17
CA LEU A 82 4.23 10.98 -14.07
C LEU A 82 4.41 11.89 -15.28
N ALA A 83 5.60 11.87 -15.91
CA ALA A 83 5.85 12.65 -17.13
C ALA A 83 5.23 12.02 -18.40
N ALA A 84 4.97 10.70 -18.38
CA ALA A 84 4.54 9.94 -19.55
C ALA A 84 3.05 9.57 -19.54
N HIS A 85 2.36 9.68 -18.41
CA HIS A 85 0.97 9.23 -18.25
C HIS A 85 0.12 10.28 -17.54
N ASP A 86 -1.18 10.26 -17.85
CA ASP A 86 -2.15 11.14 -17.21
C ASP A 86 -2.42 10.71 -15.75
N VAL A 87 -2.35 9.41 -15.47
CA VAL A 87 -2.55 8.85 -14.12
C VAL A 87 -1.49 7.79 -13.80
N VAL A 88 -0.86 7.93 -12.63
CA VAL A 88 0.03 6.92 -12.05
C VAL A 88 -0.64 6.31 -10.82
N LEU A 89 -0.97 5.01 -10.90
CA LEU A 89 -1.57 4.25 -9.81
C LEU A 89 -0.47 3.57 -8.98
N LEU A 90 -0.28 3.99 -7.74
CA LEU A 90 0.63 3.32 -6.81
C LEU A 90 -0.17 2.32 -5.96
N ASP A 91 0.08 1.01 -6.15
CA ASP A 91 -0.51 -0.06 -5.32
C ASP A 91 0.37 -0.22 -4.07
N ARG A 92 -0.09 0.31 -2.95
CA ARG A 92 0.65 0.64 -1.72
C ARG A 92 1.67 1.76 -1.93
N TYR A 93 1.87 2.56 -0.88
CA TYR A 93 2.88 3.60 -0.86
C TYR A 93 3.29 3.93 0.58
N ILE A 94 3.53 5.20 0.89
CA ILE A 94 3.99 5.66 2.21
C ILE A 94 2.98 5.31 3.32
N ALA A 95 1.67 5.43 3.04
CA ALA A 95 0.64 5.14 4.04
C ALA A 95 0.63 3.67 4.48
N SER A 96 0.97 2.71 3.60
CA SER A 96 1.18 1.32 4.02
C SER A 96 2.30 1.20 5.05
N ASN A 97 3.46 1.85 4.84
CA ASN A 97 4.56 1.79 5.80
C ASN A 97 4.15 2.34 7.17
N ALA A 98 3.51 3.51 7.16
CA ALA A 98 3.05 4.16 8.38
C ALA A 98 1.99 3.32 9.12
N ALA A 99 0.98 2.80 8.39
CA ALA A 99 -0.11 2.03 9.00
C ALA A 99 0.37 0.71 9.61
N TYR A 100 1.15 -0.06 8.86
CA TYR A 100 1.65 -1.36 9.35
C TYR A 100 2.64 -1.20 10.50
N GLY A 101 3.51 -0.20 10.46
CA GLY A 101 4.44 0.05 11.53
C GLY A 101 3.77 0.56 12.80
N ALA A 102 2.85 1.52 12.70
CA ALA A 102 2.06 2.00 13.83
C ALA A 102 1.23 0.86 14.45
N ALA A 103 0.56 0.04 13.62
CA ALA A 103 -0.22 -1.12 14.08
C ALA A 103 0.65 -2.14 14.83
N ARG A 104 1.89 -2.36 14.41
CA ARG A 104 2.84 -3.26 15.10
C ARG A 104 3.33 -2.70 16.43
N LEU A 105 3.45 -1.39 16.54
CA LEU A 105 3.85 -0.70 17.78
C LEU A 105 2.66 -0.37 18.68
N HIS A 106 1.43 -0.72 18.27
CA HIS A 106 0.19 -0.35 18.95
C HIS A 106 0.02 1.18 19.09
N GLU A 107 0.48 1.91 18.08
CA GLU A 107 0.33 3.35 17.95
C GLU A 107 -0.86 3.69 17.01
N ASP A 108 -1.33 4.93 17.09
CA ASP A 108 -2.35 5.51 16.23
C ASP A 108 -1.75 6.48 15.19
N VAL A 109 -2.60 7.22 14.45
CA VAL A 109 -2.20 8.21 13.44
C VAL A 109 -1.30 9.33 14.02
N ASN A 110 -1.37 9.62 15.32
CA ASN A 110 -0.56 10.61 15.99
C ASN A 110 0.72 10.02 16.61
N GLY A 111 0.96 8.72 16.42
CA GLY A 111 2.10 7.99 16.97
C GLY A 111 3.45 8.47 16.46
N ASP A 112 4.49 8.13 17.22
CA ASP A 112 5.87 8.51 16.87
C ASP A 112 6.31 7.84 15.57
N PHE A 113 5.85 6.63 15.29
CA PHE A 113 6.21 5.91 14.08
C PHE A 113 5.62 6.59 12.82
N VAL A 114 4.37 7.06 12.87
CA VAL A 114 3.74 7.77 11.75
C VAL A 114 4.50 9.06 11.44
N ARG A 115 4.88 9.83 12.47
CA ARG A 115 5.70 11.03 12.30
C ARG A 115 7.08 10.69 11.73
N TRP A 116 7.70 9.64 12.24
CA TRP A 116 9.01 9.19 11.76
C TRP A 116 8.98 8.78 10.28
N VAL A 117 7.95 8.04 9.83
CA VAL A 117 7.79 7.68 8.41
C VAL A 117 7.63 8.94 7.56
N HIS A 118 6.80 9.89 7.99
CA HIS A 118 6.65 11.18 7.30
C HIS A 118 8.00 11.91 7.17
N ASP A 119 8.75 12.04 8.26
CA ASP A 119 10.03 12.75 8.27
C ASP A 119 11.09 12.04 7.42
N LEU A 120 11.06 10.69 7.39
CA LEU A 120 11.97 9.92 6.57
C LEU A 120 11.63 10.03 5.09
N GLU A 121 10.38 9.72 4.71
CA GLU A 121 10.02 9.53 3.32
C GLU A 121 9.70 10.84 2.60
N ILE A 122 9.02 11.76 3.27
CA ILE A 122 8.74 13.09 2.72
C ILE A 122 9.88 14.07 3.05
N GLY A 123 10.31 14.13 4.31
CA GLY A 123 11.31 15.10 4.74
C GLY A 123 12.71 14.83 4.18
N ARG A 124 13.21 13.60 4.32
CA ARG A 124 14.60 13.27 3.90
C ARG A 124 14.68 12.74 2.49
N PHE A 125 13.80 11.81 2.09
CA PHE A 125 13.83 11.19 0.76
C PHE A 125 13.14 12.03 -0.30
N GLN A 126 12.35 13.02 0.10
CA GLN A 126 11.62 13.93 -0.78
C GLN A 126 10.75 13.17 -1.81
N LEU A 127 10.13 12.08 -1.34
CA LEU A 127 9.20 11.33 -2.18
C LEU A 127 7.98 12.19 -2.50
N PRO A 128 7.41 12.09 -3.72
CA PRO A 128 6.26 12.88 -4.11
C PRO A 128 5.04 12.53 -3.25
N LEU A 129 4.32 13.57 -2.82
CA LEU A 129 3.03 13.39 -2.18
C LEU A 129 2.01 12.89 -3.21
N PRO A 130 1.08 12.01 -2.83
CA PRO A 130 0.00 11.62 -3.71
C PRO A 130 -1.02 12.77 -3.84
N ASP A 131 -1.60 12.93 -5.04
CA ASP A 131 -2.72 13.88 -5.23
C ASP A 131 -3.99 13.37 -4.56
N ARG A 132 -4.21 12.05 -4.61
CA ARG A 132 -5.37 11.36 -4.03
C ARG A 132 -5.00 10.00 -3.46
N GLN A 133 -5.72 9.57 -2.44
CA GLN A 133 -5.57 8.29 -1.79
C GLN A 133 -6.90 7.54 -1.78
N LEU A 134 -6.90 6.29 -2.24
CA LEU A 134 -8.05 5.40 -2.24
C LEU A 134 -7.86 4.34 -1.16
N LEU A 135 -8.72 4.34 -0.15
CA LEU A 135 -8.77 3.23 0.82
C LEU A 135 -9.77 2.19 0.34
N LEU A 136 -9.26 1.04 -0.12
CA LEU A 136 -10.12 -0.12 -0.39
C LEU A 136 -10.48 -0.79 0.93
N ARG A 137 -11.65 -0.44 1.46
CA ARG A 137 -12.14 -0.92 2.75
C ARG A 137 -12.87 -2.24 2.58
N VAL A 138 -12.45 -3.26 3.34
CA VAL A 138 -13.14 -4.56 3.46
C VAL A 138 -13.13 -4.99 4.92
N PRO A 139 -14.13 -5.75 5.38
CA PRO A 139 -14.05 -6.44 6.67
C PRO A 139 -12.82 -7.34 6.74
N VAL A 140 -12.17 -7.38 7.91
CA VAL A 140 -10.91 -8.14 8.10
C VAL A 140 -11.12 -9.62 7.78
N GLU A 141 -12.28 -10.18 8.12
CA GLU A 141 -12.65 -11.57 7.87
C GLU A 141 -12.74 -11.88 6.36
N VAL A 142 -13.29 -10.95 5.58
CA VAL A 142 -13.37 -11.06 4.12
C VAL A 142 -11.98 -11.00 3.49
N ALA A 143 -11.13 -10.10 3.98
CA ALA A 143 -9.76 -9.97 3.53
C ALA A 143 -8.95 -11.24 3.83
N ALA A 144 -9.08 -11.80 5.05
CA ALA A 144 -8.44 -13.04 5.46
C ALA A 144 -8.88 -14.25 4.60
N GLN A 145 -10.18 -14.37 4.31
CA GLN A 145 -10.70 -15.42 3.43
C GLN A 145 -10.13 -15.31 2.01
N ARG A 146 -10.06 -14.09 1.45
CA ARG A 146 -9.48 -13.85 0.12
C ARG A 146 -7.97 -14.15 0.08
N ALA A 147 -7.24 -13.82 1.14
CA ALA A 147 -5.81 -14.14 1.28
C ALA A 147 -5.59 -15.65 1.33
N ALA A 148 -6.37 -16.39 2.14
CA ALA A 148 -6.30 -17.85 2.25
C ALA A 148 -6.64 -18.56 0.92
N SER A 149 -7.64 -18.08 0.18
CA SER A 149 -8.02 -18.65 -1.13
C SER A 149 -6.90 -18.48 -2.17
N ARG A 150 -6.16 -17.35 -2.12
CA ARG A 150 -5.00 -17.14 -3.01
C ARG A 150 -3.83 -18.04 -2.68
N GLU A 151 -3.58 -18.30 -1.39
CA GLU A 151 -2.54 -19.23 -0.93
C GLU A 151 -2.79 -20.64 -1.46
N GLN A 152 -4.05 -21.13 -1.39
CA GLN A 152 -4.42 -22.44 -1.93
C GLN A 152 -4.25 -22.54 -3.45
N ALA A 153 -4.45 -21.45 -4.18
CA ALA A 153 -4.29 -21.41 -5.63
C ALA A 153 -2.83 -21.28 -6.10
N GLN A 154 -1.93 -20.80 -5.23
CA GLN A 154 -0.51 -20.57 -5.50
C GLN A 154 0.33 -21.36 -4.49
N THR A 155 0.51 -22.66 -4.74
CA THR A 155 1.17 -23.63 -3.83
C THR A 155 2.61 -23.27 -3.41
N GLU A 156 3.23 -22.27 -4.04
CA GLU A 156 4.61 -21.83 -3.75
C GLU A 156 4.67 -20.61 -2.82
N ARG A 157 3.55 -20.00 -2.45
CA ARG A 157 3.52 -18.79 -1.63
C ARG A 157 3.02 -19.08 -0.21
N ALA A 158 3.93 -19.46 0.68
CA ALA A 158 3.64 -19.49 2.12
C ALA A 158 3.28 -18.09 2.63
N ARG A 159 2.43 -18.00 3.66
CA ARG A 159 2.14 -16.75 4.37
C ARG A 159 3.42 -16.18 4.96
N ASP A 160 3.60 -14.89 4.82
CA ASP A 160 4.68 -14.19 5.49
C ASP A 160 4.31 -13.86 6.95
N SER A 161 5.28 -13.29 7.70
CA SER A 161 5.11 -12.99 9.12
C SER A 161 4.05 -11.92 9.41
N TYR A 162 3.68 -11.07 8.44
CA TYR A 162 2.63 -10.06 8.60
C TYR A 162 1.23 -10.64 8.32
N GLU A 163 1.15 -11.60 7.40
CA GLU A 163 -0.09 -12.32 7.10
C GLU A 163 -0.47 -13.33 8.19
N THR A 164 0.50 -13.76 9.03
CA THR A 164 0.28 -14.71 10.14
C THR A 164 -0.10 -14.05 11.47
N ASP A 165 0.01 -12.73 11.61
CA ASP A 165 -0.45 -12.00 12.81
C ASP A 165 -1.94 -11.67 12.67
N ASP A 166 -2.80 -12.50 13.28
CA ASP A 166 -4.27 -12.39 13.21
C ASP A 166 -4.80 -11.02 13.70
N GLY A 167 -4.07 -10.33 14.58
CA GLY A 167 -4.45 -9.02 15.10
C GLY A 167 -3.92 -7.84 14.27
N LEU A 168 -2.87 -8.04 13.48
CA LEU A 168 -2.20 -6.96 12.77
C LEU A 168 -3.11 -6.32 11.72
N GLN A 169 -3.79 -7.13 10.91
CA GLN A 169 -4.68 -6.60 9.86
C GLN A 169 -5.82 -5.76 10.42
N ALA A 170 -6.38 -6.16 11.57
CA ALA A 170 -7.41 -5.39 12.26
C ALA A 170 -6.87 -4.05 12.78
N ARG A 171 -5.67 -4.05 13.38
CA ARG A 171 -5.02 -2.81 13.82
C ARG A 171 -4.66 -1.90 12.64
N CYS A 172 -4.17 -2.47 11.53
CA CYS A 172 -3.91 -1.70 10.30
C CYS A 172 -5.17 -1.05 9.75
N ALA A 173 -6.30 -1.76 9.73
CA ALA A 173 -7.58 -1.21 9.27
C ALA A 173 -7.98 0.02 10.10
N VAL A 174 -7.80 -0.03 11.44
CA VAL A 174 -8.07 1.11 12.32
C VAL A 174 -7.18 2.30 11.98
N VAL A 175 -5.87 2.09 11.77
CA VAL A 175 -4.95 3.20 11.43
C VAL A 175 -5.29 3.78 10.05
N PHE A 176 -5.65 2.95 9.06
CA PHE A 176 -6.11 3.46 7.76
C PHE A 176 -7.39 4.31 7.89
N ASP A 177 -8.36 3.90 8.74
CA ASP A 177 -9.55 4.69 8.99
C ASP A 177 -9.20 6.06 9.62
N GLN A 178 -8.27 6.10 10.56
CA GLN A 178 -7.75 7.34 11.14
C GLN A 178 -7.03 8.23 10.11
N PHE A 179 -6.31 7.66 9.14
CA PHE A 179 -5.73 8.43 8.03
C PHE A 179 -6.80 9.07 7.16
N VAL A 180 -7.91 8.36 6.91
CA VAL A 180 -9.07 8.92 6.19
C VAL A 180 -9.67 10.09 6.96
N GLU A 181 -9.91 9.92 8.26
CA GLU A 181 -10.52 10.93 9.13
C GLU A 181 -9.67 12.20 9.23
N THR A 182 -8.36 12.06 9.26
CA THR A 182 -7.43 13.19 9.41
C THR A 182 -6.97 13.78 8.08
N GLY A 183 -7.24 13.11 6.95
CA GLY A 183 -6.71 13.52 5.64
C GLY A 183 -5.19 13.39 5.56
N TRP A 184 -4.59 12.42 6.25
CA TRP A 184 -3.15 12.27 6.35
C TRP A 184 -2.48 12.15 4.97
N LEU A 185 -1.49 12.99 4.67
CA LEU A 185 -0.72 13.21 3.44
C LEU A 185 -1.51 13.86 2.30
N ALA A 186 -2.75 13.45 2.02
CA ALA A 186 -3.56 13.95 0.90
C ALA A 186 -5.03 13.57 1.09
N PRO A 187 -5.97 14.09 0.29
CA PRO A 187 -7.38 13.69 0.35
C PRO A 187 -7.60 12.21 0.14
N TRP A 188 -8.48 11.61 0.94
CA TRP A 188 -8.86 10.21 0.87
C TRP A 188 -10.26 10.01 0.29
N THR A 189 -10.42 8.95 -0.48
CA THR A 189 -11.71 8.39 -0.89
C THR A 189 -11.81 6.95 -0.42
N VAL A 190 -12.86 6.62 0.32
CA VAL A 190 -13.13 5.24 0.74
C VAL A 190 -13.88 4.51 -0.37
N VAL A 191 -13.35 3.36 -0.76
CA VAL A 191 -13.92 2.48 -1.78
C VAL A 191 -14.42 1.21 -1.09
N ASP A 192 -15.71 0.89 -1.25
CA ASP A 192 -16.28 -0.35 -0.72
C ASP A 192 -15.78 -1.56 -1.53
N GLY A 193 -14.98 -2.39 -0.87
CA GLY A 193 -14.39 -3.58 -1.49
C GLY A 193 -15.30 -4.82 -1.46
N VAL A 194 -16.53 -4.71 -0.96
CA VAL A 194 -17.51 -5.84 -0.89
C VAL A 194 -18.75 -5.54 -1.72
N GLY A 195 -19.36 -4.37 -1.52
CA GLY A 195 -20.60 -3.98 -2.19
C GLY A 195 -20.45 -3.60 -3.66
N GLY A 196 -19.21 -3.48 -4.12
CA GLY A 196 -18.86 -3.02 -5.47
C GLY A 196 -18.72 -1.49 -5.53
N ALA A 197 -17.68 -1.05 -6.24
CA ALA A 197 -17.43 0.37 -6.48
C ALA A 197 -17.86 0.73 -7.90
N ASP A 198 -18.37 1.93 -8.08
CA ASP A 198 -18.49 2.51 -9.42
C ASP A 198 -17.13 3.00 -9.88
N TYR A 199 -16.43 2.12 -10.61
CA TYR A 199 -15.09 2.45 -11.13
C TYR A 199 -15.13 3.59 -12.15
N GLY A 200 -16.28 3.81 -12.82
CA GLY A 200 -16.47 4.94 -13.72
C GLY A 200 -16.42 6.27 -12.97
N VAL A 201 -17.18 6.39 -11.89
CA VAL A 201 -17.15 7.58 -11.02
C VAL A 201 -15.78 7.80 -10.41
N LEU A 202 -15.10 6.73 -9.98
CA LEU A 202 -13.73 6.85 -9.44
C LEU A 202 -12.74 7.34 -10.52
N ALA A 203 -12.83 6.82 -11.74
CA ALA A 203 -11.98 7.27 -12.85
C ALA A 203 -12.22 8.76 -13.18
N ASP A 204 -13.48 9.22 -13.19
CA ASP A 204 -13.80 10.63 -13.39
C ASP A 204 -13.21 11.52 -12.29
N GLN A 205 -13.22 11.06 -11.03
CA GLN A 205 -12.57 11.77 -9.91
C GLN A 205 -11.05 11.82 -9.99
N LEU A 206 -10.41 10.84 -10.65
CA LEU A 206 -8.96 10.83 -10.84
C LEU A 206 -8.50 11.75 -11.97
N LEU A 207 -9.38 12.02 -12.94
CA LEU A 207 -9.10 12.91 -14.07
C LEU A 207 -9.38 14.40 -13.77
N GLY A 208 -10.05 14.69 -12.64
CA GLY A 208 -10.33 16.07 -12.18
C GLY A 208 -11.68 16.53 -12.58
#